data_6c661e370044150a75f45ac55920e506
#
_entry.id   6c661e370044150a75f45ac55920e506
#
_cell.length_a   1.000
_cell.length_b   1.000
_cell.length_c   1.000
_cell.angle_alpha   90.00
_cell.angle_beta   90.00
_cell.angle_gamma   90.00
#
_symmetry.space_group_name_H-M   'P 1'
#
loop_
_entity.id
_entity.type
_entity.pdbx_description
1 polymer ?
#
loop_
_entity_poly.entity_id
_entity_poly.type
_entity_poly.pdbx_seq_one_letter_code
_entity_poly.pdbx_strand_id
1 'polypeptide(L)'
;MLEVGTQAPDFELPAVTGDRRHKIRLSDFRGKKNVVLAFYPLDWTPTXSEQMTAYSRDLDRFAAHDTQVMGVSVDSTWSHIAWQEKEIGNLPYPLASDFYPHGDVAQKYEVFRTSDPIPGINDRAIYIVDKSGKIVFAQLYELGESPDNQDVWDALEKFAPIAAQPLGK
;
A
#
# COMPACT_ATOMS: atom_id res chain seq x y z
N MET A 1 -14.61 1.80 6.33
CA MET A 1 -13.39 2.46 5.84
C MET A 1 -13.49 3.97 6.04
N LEU A 2 -12.34 4.62 6.13
CA LEU A 2 -12.32 6.09 6.18
C LEU A 2 -12.86 6.66 4.88
N GLU A 3 -13.46 7.84 4.97
CA GLU A 3 -14.10 8.44 3.81
C GLU A 3 -13.13 9.23 2.96
N VAL A 4 -13.34 9.19 1.65
CA VAL A 4 -12.66 10.07 0.71
C VAL A 4 -12.88 11.52 1.12
N GLY A 5 -11.83 12.32 1.06
CA GLY A 5 -11.84 13.72 1.44
C GLY A 5 -11.29 13.98 2.83
N THR A 6 -11.11 12.93 3.65
CA THR A 6 -10.58 13.13 4.99
C THR A 6 -9.06 13.08 4.99
N GLN A 7 -8.45 13.66 6.01
CA GLN A 7 -7.02 13.63 6.18
C GLN A 7 -6.59 12.21 6.56
N ALA A 8 -5.64 11.65 5.84
CA ALA A 8 -5.16 10.32 6.14
C ALA A 8 -4.39 10.34 7.46
N PRO A 9 -4.68 9.42 8.40
CA PRO A 9 -3.90 9.37 9.64
C PRO A 9 -2.42 9.12 9.35
N ASP A 10 -1.56 9.93 9.96
CA ASP A 10 -0.13 9.73 9.81
C ASP A 10 0.32 8.51 10.60
N PHE A 11 1.43 7.93 10.22
CA PHE A 11 2.00 6.80 10.93
C PHE A 11 3.48 6.68 10.61
N GLU A 12 4.18 5.98 11.47
CA GLU A 12 5.57 5.58 11.22
C GLU A 12 5.68 4.10 11.57
N LEU A 13 6.19 3.30 10.65
CA LEU A 13 6.30 1.86 10.82
C LEU A 13 7.67 1.36 10.38
N PRO A 14 8.14 0.27 10.99
CA PRO A 14 9.26 -0.45 10.39
C PRO A 14 8.86 -0.93 8.99
N ALA A 15 9.83 -0.99 8.10
CA ALA A 15 9.56 -1.39 6.72
C ALA A 15 10.79 -2.06 6.13
N VAL A 16 10.59 -2.76 5.02
CA VAL A 16 11.69 -3.28 4.23
C VAL A 16 11.44 -2.97 2.77
N THR A 17 12.50 -2.68 2.04
CA THR A 17 12.48 -2.63 0.58
C THR A 17 13.50 -3.65 0.12
N GLY A 18 13.03 -4.75 -0.47
CA GLY A 18 13.87 -5.89 -0.64
C GLY A 18 14.29 -6.42 0.72
N ASP A 19 15.59 -6.50 0.98
CA ASP A 19 16.11 -6.89 2.30
C ASP A 19 16.61 -5.70 3.12
N ARG A 20 16.45 -4.48 2.62
CA ARG A 20 16.92 -3.29 3.33
C ARG A 20 15.87 -2.85 4.34
N ARG A 21 16.25 -2.84 5.61
CA ARG A 21 15.36 -2.42 6.69
C ARG A 21 15.42 -0.92 6.86
N HIS A 22 14.28 -0.30 7.08
CA HIS A 22 14.22 1.15 7.32
C HIS A 22 12.93 1.45 8.07
N LYS A 23 12.65 2.70 8.30
CA LYS A 23 11.36 3.15 8.80
C LYS A 23 10.69 3.98 7.73
N ILE A 24 9.36 3.95 7.73
CA ILE A 24 8.61 4.70 6.75
C ILE A 24 7.52 5.50 7.48
N ARG A 25 7.40 6.78 7.13
CA ARG A 25 6.39 7.66 7.70
C ARG A 25 5.56 8.22 6.56
N LEU A 26 4.24 8.12 6.68
CA LEU A 26 3.37 8.58 5.59
C LEU A 26 3.61 10.06 5.29
N SER A 27 3.73 10.89 6.30
CA SER A 27 3.88 12.32 6.09
C SER A 27 5.19 12.71 5.39
N ASP A 28 6.17 11.80 5.31
CA ASP A 28 7.39 12.09 4.56
C ASP A 28 7.11 12.25 3.07
N PHE A 29 5.99 11.76 2.60
CA PHE A 29 5.63 11.89 1.17
C PHE A 29 4.83 13.15 0.87
N ARG A 30 4.39 13.87 1.92
CA ARG A 30 3.56 15.05 1.74
C ARG A 30 4.29 16.10 0.92
N GLY A 31 3.61 16.62 -0.11
CA GLY A 31 4.21 17.57 -1.02
C GLY A 31 5.13 16.97 -2.07
N LYS A 32 5.37 15.66 -2.00
CA LYS A 32 6.35 15.00 -2.87
C LYS A 32 5.73 13.93 -3.75
N LYS A 33 4.97 13.03 -3.15
CA LYS A 33 4.39 11.88 -3.85
C LYS A 33 2.98 11.62 -3.35
N ASN A 34 2.13 11.15 -4.25
CA ASN A 34 0.91 10.46 -3.84
C ASN A 34 1.31 9.07 -3.36
N VAL A 35 0.49 8.44 -2.53
CA VAL A 35 0.81 7.13 -1.98
C VAL A 35 -0.38 6.19 -2.17
N VAL A 36 -0.11 5.04 -2.77
CA VAL A 36 -1.06 3.93 -2.77
C VAL A 36 -0.73 3.07 -1.55
N LEU A 37 -1.65 3.07 -0.57
CA LEU A 37 -1.53 2.24 0.62
C LEU A 37 -2.33 0.97 0.38
N ALA A 38 -1.62 -0.14 0.19
CA ALA A 38 -2.26 -1.42 -0.05
C ALA A 38 -2.22 -2.25 1.24
N PHE A 39 -3.31 -2.19 2.01
CA PHE A 39 -3.45 -3.04 3.19
C PHE A 39 -3.80 -4.45 2.71
N TYR A 40 -3.06 -5.44 3.18
CA TYR A 40 -3.32 -6.82 2.78
C TYR A 40 -3.27 -7.73 4.00
N PRO A 41 -3.94 -8.90 3.91
CA PRO A 41 -4.12 -9.73 5.11
C PRO A 41 -2.83 -10.30 5.68
N LEU A 42 -2.06 -11.03 4.88
CA LEU A 42 -0.86 -11.72 5.39
C LEU A 42 0.10 -12.03 4.25
N ASP A 43 1.40 -11.96 4.56
CA ASP A 43 2.44 -12.54 3.71
C ASP A 43 2.14 -14.03 3.49
N TRP A 44 2.71 -14.60 2.45
CA TRP A 44 2.72 -16.04 2.18
C TRP A 44 1.43 -16.58 1.60
N THR A 45 0.42 -15.75 1.43
CA THR A 45 -0.85 -16.21 0.85
C THR A 45 -0.85 -15.97 -0.66
N PRO A 46 -1.57 -16.81 -1.43
CA PRO A 46 -1.52 -16.70 -2.89
C PRO A 46 -2.01 -15.36 -3.44
N THR A 47 -3.09 -14.84 -2.88
CA THR A 47 -3.62 -13.55 -3.34
C THR A 47 -2.65 -12.39 -3.11
N UNK A 48 -1.93 -12.32 -2.09
CA UNK A 48 -1.17 -11.46 -1.87
C UNK A 48 -0.17 -11.44 -2.67
N SER A 49 0.37 -12.59 -2.80
CA SER A 49 1.50 -12.73 -3.70
C SER A 49 1.21 -12.18 -5.08
N GLU A 50 0.07 -12.50 -5.61
CA GLU A 50 -0.34 -12.00 -6.93
C GLU A 50 -0.46 -10.48 -6.94
N GLN A 51 -1.07 -9.93 -5.90
CA GLN A 51 -1.28 -8.48 -5.80
C GLN A 51 0.05 -7.74 -5.76
N MET A 52 0.96 -8.18 -4.90
CA MET A 52 2.21 -7.47 -4.67
C MET A 52 3.12 -7.54 -5.89
N THR A 53 3.15 -8.67 -6.58
CA THR A 53 3.99 -8.76 -7.77
C THR A 53 3.39 -7.96 -8.93
N ALA A 54 2.08 -7.82 -8.98
CA ALA A 54 1.47 -6.98 -10.00
C ALA A 54 1.90 -5.52 -9.86
N TYR A 55 2.01 -5.02 -8.63
CA TYR A 55 2.50 -3.65 -8.43
C TYR A 55 3.94 -3.51 -8.89
N SER A 56 4.74 -4.53 -8.67
CA SER A 56 6.14 -4.49 -9.09
C SER A 56 6.25 -4.35 -10.61
N ARG A 57 5.42 -5.10 -11.35
CA ARG A 57 5.42 -5.03 -12.81
C ARG A 57 5.05 -3.64 -13.33
N ASP A 58 4.20 -2.94 -12.60
CA ASP A 58 3.65 -1.65 -13.03
C ASP A 58 4.31 -0.46 -12.35
N LEU A 59 5.48 -0.66 -11.74
CA LEU A 59 6.08 0.38 -10.92
C LEU A 59 6.35 1.67 -11.69
N ASP A 60 6.81 1.55 -12.94
CA ASP A 60 7.09 2.74 -13.76
C ASP A 60 5.82 3.53 -14.04
N ARG A 61 4.69 2.83 -14.18
CA ARG A 61 3.43 3.51 -14.43
C ARG A 61 2.98 4.29 -13.19
N PHE A 62 3.18 3.72 -11.98
CA PHE A 62 2.91 4.45 -10.76
C PHE A 62 3.81 5.69 -10.66
N ALA A 63 5.09 5.51 -10.97
CA ALA A 63 6.03 6.64 -10.91
C ALA A 63 5.65 7.75 -11.88
N ALA A 64 5.09 7.40 -13.04
CA ALA A 64 4.65 8.40 -14.01
C ALA A 64 3.52 9.26 -13.45
N HIS A 65 2.74 8.72 -12.51
CA HIS A 65 1.72 9.46 -11.79
C HIS A 65 2.25 10.11 -10.52
N ASP A 66 3.58 10.12 -10.34
CA ASP A 66 4.22 10.67 -9.15
C ASP A 66 3.71 9.99 -7.89
N THR A 67 3.63 8.68 -7.93
CA THR A 67 2.97 7.87 -6.91
C THR A 67 3.89 6.78 -6.40
N GLN A 68 3.92 6.64 -5.06
CA GLN A 68 4.65 5.59 -4.36
C GLN A 68 3.67 4.51 -3.92
N VAL A 69 4.00 3.25 -4.19
CA VAL A 69 3.23 2.13 -3.67
C VAL A 69 3.84 1.70 -2.33
N MET A 70 3.00 1.29 -1.39
CA MET A 70 3.42 0.78 -0.09
C MET A 70 2.45 -0.31 0.33
N GLY A 71 2.98 -1.52 0.58
CA GLY A 71 2.16 -2.59 1.15
C GLY A 71 2.20 -2.52 2.67
N VAL A 72 1.09 -2.84 3.33
CA VAL A 72 1.01 -2.82 4.79
C VAL A 72 0.30 -4.07 5.27
N SER A 73 0.96 -4.85 6.10
CA SER A 73 0.32 -5.99 6.76
C SER A 73 0.74 -6.02 8.23
N VAL A 74 0.16 -6.97 8.98
CA VAL A 74 0.52 -7.12 10.39
C VAL A 74 1.74 -8.04 10.59
N ASP A 75 2.32 -8.54 9.51
CA ASP A 75 3.49 -9.40 9.59
C ASP A 75 4.72 -8.63 10.06
N SER A 76 5.69 -9.37 10.59
CA SER A 76 6.97 -8.78 10.99
C SER A 76 7.83 -8.48 9.76
N THR A 77 8.86 -7.64 9.95
CA THR A 77 9.81 -7.42 8.87
C THR A 77 10.58 -8.69 8.54
N TRP A 78 10.78 -9.56 9.51
CA TRP A 78 11.40 -10.87 9.24
C TRP A 78 10.58 -11.68 8.26
N SER A 79 9.26 -11.69 8.43
CA SER A 79 8.38 -12.37 7.50
C SER A 79 8.45 -11.74 6.12
N HIS A 80 8.40 -10.40 6.05
CA HIS A 80 8.47 -9.70 4.76
C HIS A 80 9.73 -10.08 3.99
N ILE A 81 10.87 -10.12 4.67
CA ILE A 81 12.13 -10.46 4.01
C ILE A 81 12.12 -11.91 3.53
N ALA A 82 11.73 -12.83 4.40
CA ALA A 82 11.75 -14.26 4.06
C ALA A 82 10.79 -14.56 2.91
N TRP A 83 9.62 -13.92 2.92
CA TRP A 83 8.63 -14.12 1.87
C TRP A 83 9.19 -13.70 0.51
N GLN A 84 9.85 -12.55 0.48
CA GLN A 84 10.48 -12.11 -0.76
C GLN A 84 11.59 -13.05 -1.19
N GLU A 85 12.46 -13.46 -0.26
CA GLU A 85 13.57 -14.33 -0.61
C GLU A 85 13.12 -15.69 -1.12
N LYS A 86 12.09 -16.24 -0.51
CA LYS A 86 11.73 -17.64 -0.75
C LYS A 86 10.62 -17.81 -1.77
N GLU A 87 9.83 -16.77 -2.04
CA GLU A 87 8.64 -16.99 -2.85
C GLU A 87 8.43 -15.98 -3.96
N ILE A 88 8.43 -14.67 -3.64
CA ILE A 88 7.96 -13.71 -4.64
C ILE A 88 9.05 -12.87 -5.29
N GLY A 89 10.28 -12.96 -4.80
CA GLY A 89 11.35 -12.10 -5.27
C GLY A 89 11.32 -10.73 -4.61
N ASN A 90 12.43 -10.01 -4.69
CA ASN A 90 12.52 -8.69 -4.09
C ASN A 90 11.57 -7.71 -4.74
N LEU A 91 10.83 -6.99 -3.92
CA LEU A 91 9.94 -5.95 -4.41
C LEU A 91 10.68 -4.61 -4.36
N PRO A 92 10.53 -3.79 -5.39
CA PRO A 92 11.24 -2.50 -5.43
C PRO A 92 10.49 -1.38 -4.71
N TYR A 93 9.53 -1.69 -3.88
CA TYR A 93 8.78 -0.73 -3.08
C TYR A 93 8.65 -1.27 -1.66
N PRO A 94 8.36 -0.39 -0.68
CA PRO A 94 8.37 -0.84 0.71
C PRO A 94 7.17 -1.69 1.11
N LEU A 95 7.46 -2.68 1.97
CA LEU A 95 6.44 -3.39 2.74
C LEU A 95 6.58 -2.92 4.18
N ALA A 96 5.53 -2.30 4.70
CA ALA A 96 5.51 -1.81 6.07
C ALA A 96 4.94 -2.86 7.01
N SER A 97 5.41 -2.86 8.24
CA SER A 97 5.09 -3.88 9.21
C SER A 97 4.30 -3.27 10.37
N ASP A 98 3.02 -3.58 10.42
CA ASP A 98 2.13 -3.10 11.48
C ASP A 98 2.05 -4.15 12.59
N PHE A 99 3.20 -4.69 12.94
CA PHE A 99 3.33 -5.82 13.85
C PHE A 99 3.16 -5.41 15.32
N TYR A 100 3.67 -4.23 15.69
CA TYR A 100 3.63 -3.82 17.08
C TYR A 100 3.43 -2.31 17.22
N PRO A 101 2.44 -1.84 17.96
CA PRO A 101 1.33 -2.63 18.52
C PRO A 101 0.52 -3.25 17.38
N HIS A 102 0.13 -4.48 17.59
CA HIS A 102 -0.44 -5.30 16.52
C HIS A 102 -1.65 -4.62 15.88
N GLY A 103 -1.55 -4.31 14.59
CA GLY A 103 -2.68 -3.75 13.86
C GLY A 103 -3.01 -2.31 14.21
N ASP A 104 -2.10 -1.57 14.84
CA ASP A 104 -2.36 -0.21 15.28
C ASP A 104 -2.74 0.69 14.11
N VAL A 105 -1.98 0.63 13.03
CA VAL A 105 -2.26 1.48 11.86
C VAL A 105 -3.51 0.99 11.13
N ALA A 106 -3.68 -0.33 11.03
CA ALA A 106 -4.87 -0.87 10.40
C ALA A 106 -6.13 -0.43 11.14
N GLN A 107 -6.06 -0.32 12.47
CA GLN A 107 -7.21 0.16 13.23
C GLN A 107 -7.50 1.63 12.92
N LYS A 108 -6.47 2.44 12.80
CA LYS A 108 -6.64 3.85 12.44
C LYS A 108 -7.28 4.01 11.07
N TYR A 109 -7.02 3.06 10.17
CA TYR A 109 -7.59 3.09 8.82
C TYR A 109 -8.86 2.26 8.69
N GLU A 110 -9.34 1.70 9.81
CA GLU A 110 -10.60 0.93 9.87
C GLU A 110 -10.58 -0.30 8.97
N VAL A 111 -9.42 -0.95 8.88
CA VAL A 111 -9.27 -2.16 8.06
C VAL A 111 -8.70 -3.34 8.86
N PHE A 112 -8.77 -3.29 10.17
CA PHE A 112 -8.30 -4.39 11.03
C PHE A 112 -9.47 -5.31 11.35
N ARG A 113 -9.27 -6.60 11.12
CA ARG A 113 -10.35 -7.57 11.34
C ARG A 113 -10.37 -8.05 12.78
N THR A 114 -11.55 -8.04 13.37
CA THR A 114 -11.75 -8.56 14.72
C THR A 114 -12.69 -9.76 14.76
N SER A 115 -13.15 -10.22 13.59
CA SER A 115 -14.16 -11.27 13.50
C SER A 115 -13.70 -12.42 12.64
N ASP A 116 -14.43 -13.54 12.73
CA ASP A 116 -14.19 -14.69 11.89
C ASP A 116 -14.22 -14.29 10.41
N PRO A 117 -13.55 -15.02 9.54
CA PRO A 117 -12.86 -16.30 9.82
C PRO A 117 -11.48 -16.15 10.44
N ILE A 118 -10.82 -15.01 10.29
CA ILE A 118 -9.46 -14.85 10.79
C ILE A 118 -9.35 -13.48 11.47
N PRO A 119 -9.58 -13.41 12.77
CA PRO A 119 -9.35 -12.13 13.47
C PRO A 119 -7.86 -11.85 13.60
N GLY A 120 -7.51 -10.58 13.67
CA GLY A 120 -6.13 -10.18 13.91
C GLY A 120 -5.32 -9.95 12.66
N ILE A 121 -5.94 -9.99 11.49
CA ILE A 121 -5.27 -9.66 10.24
C ILE A 121 -5.98 -8.46 9.61
N ASN A 122 -5.40 -7.93 8.55
CA ASN A 122 -6.04 -6.81 7.84
C ASN A 122 -7.12 -7.33 6.89
N ASP A 123 -8.11 -6.49 6.64
CA ASP A 123 -8.89 -6.60 5.41
C ASP A 123 -7.96 -6.34 4.23
N ARG A 124 -8.42 -6.70 3.03
CA ARG A 124 -7.76 -6.29 1.80
C ARG A 124 -8.39 -4.98 1.36
N ALA A 125 -7.62 -3.91 1.38
CA ALA A 125 -8.16 -2.57 1.12
C ALA A 125 -7.08 -1.69 0.53
N ILE A 126 -7.50 -0.79 -0.36
CA ILE A 126 -6.57 0.16 -0.96
C ILE A 126 -7.06 1.57 -0.68
N TYR A 127 -6.17 2.40 -0.19
CA TYR A 127 -6.36 3.84 -0.10
C TYR A 127 -5.35 4.52 -1.02
N ILE A 128 -5.74 5.64 -1.61
CA ILE A 128 -4.77 6.53 -2.24
C ILE A 128 -4.80 7.84 -1.47
N VAL A 129 -3.62 8.28 -1.06
CA VAL A 129 -3.44 9.51 -0.30
C VAL A 129 -2.70 10.48 -1.22
N ASP A 130 -3.25 11.67 -1.44
CA ASP A 130 -2.61 12.60 -2.34
C ASP A 130 -1.49 13.38 -1.64
N LYS A 131 -0.82 14.25 -2.38
CA LYS A 131 0.33 15.00 -1.85
C LYS A 131 -0.05 15.91 -0.69
N SER A 132 -1.32 16.30 -0.57
CA SER A 132 -1.75 17.13 0.56
C SER A 132 -2.08 16.31 1.80
N GLY A 133 -2.04 14.99 1.69
CA GLY A 133 -2.35 14.10 2.81
C GLY A 133 -3.80 13.68 2.87
N LYS A 134 -4.60 14.01 1.86
CA LYS A 134 -6.01 13.63 1.85
C LYS A 134 -6.22 12.31 1.15
N ILE A 135 -7.17 11.53 1.67
CA ILE A 135 -7.61 10.30 1.02
C ILE A 135 -8.45 10.70 -0.21
N VAL A 136 -8.02 10.24 -1.38
CA VAL A 136 -8.75 10.51 -2.62
C VAL A 136 -9.36 9.26 -3.23
N PHE A 137 -9.06 8.08 -2.68
CA PHE A 137 -9.61 6.80 -3.13
C PHE A 137 -9.62 5.84 -1.95
N ALA A 138 -10.69 5.06 -1.81
CA ALA A 138 -10.80 4.07 -0.75
C ALA A 138 -11.68 2.93 -1.26
N GLN A 139 -11.15 1.71 -1.23
CA GLN A 139 -11.88 0.55 -1.75
C GLN A 139 -11.55 -0.68 -0.93
N LEU A 140 -12.60 -1.40 -0.52
CA LEU A 140 -12.47 -2.66 0.18
C LEU A 140 -12.65 -3.81 -0.82
N TYR A 141 -11.86 -4.87 -0.65
CA TYR A 141 -11.92 -6.06 -1.51
C TYR A 141 -12.15 -7.29 -0.66
N GLU A 142 -12.68 -8.35 -1.27
CA GLU A 142 -12.78 -9.63 -0.56
C GLU A 142 -11.40 -10.17 -0.23
N LEU A 143 -11.28 -10.93 0.84
CA LEU A 143 -9.98 -11.45 1.25
C LEU A 143 -9.27 -12.22 0.14
N GLY A 144 -10.00 -13.02 -0.62
CA GLY A 144 -9.42 -13.85 -1.68
C GLY A 144 -9.40 -13.20 -3.05
N GLU A 145 -9.71 -11.91 -3.13
CA GLU A 145 -9.82 -11.21 -4.41
C GLU A 145 -8.56 -10.39 -4.67
N SER A 146 -7.84 -10.70 -5.75
CA SER A 146 -6.74 -9.85 -6.17
C SER A 146 -7.33 -8.60 -6.80
N PRO A 147 -7.04 -7.42 -6.27
CA PRO A 147 -7.68 -6.21 -6.81
C PRO A 147 -7.37 -6.00 -8.29
N ASP A 148 -8.36 -5.52 -9.01
CA ASP A 148 -8.16 -5.09 -10.39
C ASP A 148 -7.49 -3.72 -10.32
N ASN A 149 -6.27 -3.61 -10.81
CA ASN A 149 -5.54 -2.35 -10.76
C ASN A 149 -6.18 -1.25 -11.61
N GLN A 150 -7.14 -1.61 -12.45
CA GLN A 150 -7.84 -0.59 -13.23
C GLN A 150 -8.53 0.43 -12.32
N ASP A 151 -9.04 -0.02 -11.16
CA ASP A 151 -9.64 0.90 -10.19
C ASP A 151 -8.63 1.98 -9.77
N VAL A 152 -7.41 1.55 -9.50
CA VAL A 152 -6.35 2.45 -9.06
C VAL A 152 -5.94 3.39 -10.21
N TRP A 153 -5.79 2.84 -11.43
CA TRP A 153 -5.44 3.66 -12.58
C TRP A 153 -6.49 4.73 -12.85
N ASP A 154 -7.77 4.37 -12.77
CA ASP A 154 -8.84 5.35 -12.97
C ASP A 154 -8.74 6.47 -11.95
N ALA A 155 -8.46 6.14 -10.70
CA ALA A 155 -8.31 7.15 -9.65
C ALA A 155 -7.10 8.04 -9.90
N LEU A 156 -5.96 7.44 -10.27
CA LEU A 156 -4.76 8.24 -10.52
C LEU A 156 -4.90 9.15 -11.72
N GLU A 157 -5.60 8.70 -12.77
CA GLU A 157 -5.88 9.57 -13.91
C GLU A 157 -6.69 10.79 -13.50
N LYS A 158 -7.59 10.61 -12.56
CA LYS A 158 -8.47 11.69 -12.11
C LYS A 158 -7.76 12.65 -11.16
N PHE A 159 -7.05 12.09 -10.17
CA PHE A 159 -6.51 12.90 -9.07
C PHE A 159 -5.04 13.23 -9.20
N ALA A 160 -4.31 12.49 -10.02
CA ALA A 160 -2.86 12.68 -10.16
C ALA A 160 -2.44 12.41 -11.61
N PRO A 161 -2.98 13.15 -12.58
CA PRO A 161 -2.66 12.86 -13.98
C PRO A 161 -1.19 13.07 -14.27
N ILE A 162 -0.70 12.35 -15.28
CA ILE A 162 0.68 12.49 -15.73
C ILE A 162 0.87 13.90 -16.28
N ALA A 163 1.92 14.59 -15.82
CA ALA A 163 2.18 15.95 -16.28
C ALA A 163 2.54 15.94 -17.76
N ALA A 164 2.05 16.94 -18.50
CA ALA A 164 2.36 17.07 -19.91
C ALA A 164 3.84 17.35 -20.09
N GLN A 165 4.45 16.70 -21.09
CA GLN A 165 5.84 16.97 -21.43
C GLN A 165 5.94 18.30 -22.14
N PRO A 166 7.00 19.10 -21.89
CA PRO A 166 7.20 20.31 -22.68
C PRO A 166 7.38 19.98 -24.15
N LEU A 167 6.77 20.79 -25.02
CA LEU A 167 6.89 20.60 -26.44
C LEU A 167 8.15 21.28 -26.96
N GLY A 168 8.66 20.76 -28.08
CA GLY A 168 9.65 21.45 -28.86
C GLY A 168 11.03 21.57 -28.24
N LYS A 169 11.43 20.62 -27.50
CA LYS A 169 12.79 20.61 -26.98
C LYS A 169 13.69 19.74 -27.80
#